data_4bfca5bcf5dec8522202ea3bea72baf3
#
_entry.id   4bfca5bcf5dec8522202ea3bea72baf3
#
_cell.length_a   1.000
_cell.length_b   1.000
_cell.length_c   1.000
_cell.angle_alpha   90.00
_cell.angle_beta   90.00
_cell.angle_gamma   90.00
#
_symmetry.space_group_name_H-M   'P 1'
#
loop_
_entity.id
_entity.type
_entity.pdbx_description
1 polymer ?
#
loop_
_entity_poly.entity_id
_entity_poly.type
_entity_poly.pdbx_seq_one_letter_code
_entity_poly.pdbx_strand_id
1 'polypeptide(L)' 'MTESTKRADAAKAVGKKFGCDMKDMYWTLGAYDLVAVIDAESEASYLAFGAALAGAGNVRTQSLRAFTKDEMNAVFAKLG' A
#
# COMPACT_ATOMS: atom_id res chain seq x y z
N MET A 1 -17.76 10.38 4.91
CA MET A 1 -16.95 9.69 5.93
C MET A 1 -17.19 8.18 5.93
N THR A 2 -18.47 7.74 6.05
CA THR A 2 -18.79 6.31 6.00
C THR A 2 -18.41 5.64 4.68
N GLU A 3 -18.49 6.36 3.56
CA GLU A 3 -18.07 5.85 2.26
C GLU A 3 -16.56 5.60 2.19
N SER A 4 -15.78 6.43 2.87
CA SER A 4 -14.32 6.28 2.89
C SER A 4 -13.89 4.99 3.55
N THR A 5 -14.53 4.61 4.66
CA THR A 5 -14.23 3.35 5.34
C THR A 5 -14.70 2.15 4.52
N LYS A 6 -15.83 2.26 3.84
CA LYS A 6 -16.31 1.20 2.93
C LYS A 6 -15.39 1.00 1.75
N ARG A 7 -14.87 2.09 1.18
CA ARG A 7 -13.89 2.02 0.09
C ARG A 7 -12.60 1.37 0.56
N ALA A 8 -12.18 1.67 1.79
CA ALA A 8 -11.00 1.06 2.36
C ALA A 8 -11.17 -0.45 2.51
N ASP A 9 -12.33 -0.90 2.99
CA ASP A 9 -12.63 -2.32 3.10
C ASP A 9 -12.66 -3.00 1.74
N ALA A 10 -13.24 -2.35 0.74
CA ALA A 10 -13.28 -2.86 -0.63
C ALA A 10 -11.88 -2.96 -1.21
N ALA A 11 -11.04 -1.95 -1.00
CA ALA A 11 -9.65 -1.97 -1.47
C ALA A 11 -8.85 -3.08 -0.80
N LYS A 12 -9.07 -3.32 0.48
CA LYS A 12 -8.43 -4.41 1.21
C LYS A 12 -8.79 -5.77 0.62
N ALA A 13 -10.05 -5.96 0.27
CA ALA A 13 -10.51 -7.19 -0.36
C ALA A 13 -9.90 -7.38 -1.75
N VAL A 14 -9.81 -6.33 -2.55
CA VAL A 14 -9.17 -6.36 -3.86
C VAL A 14 -7.68 -6.68 -3.69
N GLY A 15 -7.02 -6.08 -2.72
CA GLY A 15 -5.60 -6.33 -2.46
C GLY A 15 -5.30 -7.81 -2.22
N LYS A 16 -6.16 -8.49 -1.48
CA LYS A 16 -5.99 -9.92 -1.22
C LYS A 16 -5.99 -10.74 -2.49
N LYS A 17 -6.78 -10.35 -3.49
CA LYS A 17 -6.82 -11.04 -4.78
C LYS A 17 -5.50 -10.94 -5.53
N PHE A 18 -4.74 -9.89 -5.28
CA PHE A 18 -3.45 -9.65 -5.94
C PHE A 18 -2.26 -10.04 -5.08
N GLY A 19 -2.49 -10.69 -3.94
CA GLY A 19 -1.40 -11.07 -3.03
C GLY A 19 -0.88 -9.90 -2.21
N CYS A 20 -1.70 -8.89 -1.98
CA CYS A 20 -1.38 -7.73 -1.18
C CYS A 20 -2.20 -7.71 0.11
N ASP A 21 -1.53 -7.57 1.24
CA ASP A 21 -2.18 -7.51 2.54
C ASP A 21 -2.00 -6.11 3.12
N MET A 22 -3.12 -5.42 3.34
CA MET A 22 -3.09 -4.11 4.00
C MET A 22 -2.96 -4.31 5.50
N LYS A 23 -1.81 -3.95 6.04
CA LYS A 23 -1.51 -4.10 7.47
C LYS A 23 -2.08 -2.98 8.30
N ASP A 24 -1.87 -1.74 7.86
CA ASP A 24 -2.31 -0.56 8.58
C ASP A 24 -2.87 0.45 7.61
N MET A 25 -3.82 1.24 8.09
CA MET A 25 -4.44 2.27 7.29
C MET A 25 -4.76 3.47 8.16
N TYR A 26 -4.36 4.66 7.74
CA TYR A 26 -4.54 5.89 8.48
C TYR A 26 -5.14 6.96 7.57
N TRP A 27 -6.14 7.67 8.07
CA TRP A 27 -6.64 8.87 7.40
C TRP A 27 -5.84 10.06 7.89
N THR A 28 -5.39 10.89 6.96
CA THR A 28 -4.45 11.97 7.27
C THR A 28 -4.99 13.33 6.84
N LEU A 29 -4.42 14.37 7.43
CA LEU A 29 -4.62 15.76 7.00
C LEU A 29 -3.33 16.22 6.32
N GLY A 30 -3.47 16.99 5.25
CA GLY A 30 -2.32 17.52 4.54
C GLY A 30 -2.29 17.08 3.08
N ALA A 31 -1.10 16.79 2.58
CA ALA A 31 -0.90 16.45 1.17
C ALA A 31 -1.58 15.15 0.75
N TYR A 32 -1.79 14.24 1.68
CA TYR A 32 -2.41 12.95 1.42
C TYR A 32 -3.64 12.77 2.29
N ASP A 33 -4.66 12.14 1.75
CA ASP A 33 -5.90 11.85 2.46
C ASP A 33 -5.79 10.57 3.28
N LEU A 34 -5.00 9.63 2.81
CA LEU A 34 -4.89 8.32 3.40
C LEU A 34 -3.50 7.75 3.19
N VAL A 35 -2.96 7.14 4.24
CA VAL A 35 -1.70 6.41 4.18
C VAL A 35 -1.97 4.96 4.58
N ALA A 36 -1.48 4.03 3.79
CA ALA A 36 -1.64 2.61 4.06
C ALA A 36 -0.29 1.90 4.01
N VAL A 37 -0.10 0.94 4.91
CA VAL A 37 1.05 0.05 4.90
C VAL A 37 0.60 -1.28 4.31
N ILE A 38 1.25 -1.70 3.25
CA ILE A 38 0.84 -2.87 2.47
C ILE A 38 2.00 -3.84 2.36
N ASP A 39 1.72 -5.10 2.68
CA ASP A 39 2.62 -6.22 2.41
C ASP A 39 2.20 -6.87 1.11
N ALA A 40 3.08 -6.86 0.12
CA ALA A 40 2.83 -7.47 -1.17
C ALA A 40 3.74 -8.68 -1.36
N GLU A 41 3.24 -9.73 -2.00
CA GLU A 41 4.03 -10.92 -2.31
C GLU A 41 5.21 -10.60 -3.23
N SER A 42 5.02 -9.63 -4.13
CA SER A 42 6.03 -9.19 -5.07
C SER A 42 5.73 -7.78 -5.53
N GLU A 43 6.70 -7.15 -6.17
CA GLU A 43 6.47 -5.83 -6.77
C GLU A 43 5.42 -5.90 -7.87
N ALA A 44 5.40 -6.98 -8.64
CA ALA A 44 4.40 -7.19 -9.68
C ALA A 44 2.99 -7.26 -9.08
N SER A 45 2.82 -7.96 -7.96
CA SER A 45 1.53 -8.03 -7.24
C SER A 45 1.08 -6.65 -6.81
N TYR A 46 1.99 -5.85 -6.26
CA TYR A 46 1.65 -4.50 -5.83
C TYR A 46 1.29 -3.61 -7.01
N LEU A 47 2.04 -3.68 -8.11
CA LEU A 47 1.74 -2.89 -9.31
C LEU A 47 0.38 -3.24 -9.89
N ALA A 48 0.03 -4.53 -9.92
CA ALA A 48 -1.28 -4.98 -10.38
C ALA A 48 -2.40 -4.43 -9.50
N PHE A 49 -2.21 -4.46 -8.19
CA PHE A 49 -3.16 -3.91 -7.23
C PHE A 49 -3.33 -2.40 -7.42
N GLY A 50 -2.22 -1.68 -7.55
CA GLY A 50 -2.23 -0.23 -7.79
C GLY A 50 -2.95 0.13 -9.08
N ALA A 51 -2.71 -0.61 -10.15
CA ALA A 51 -3.38 -0.42 -11.42
C ALA A 51 -4.88 -0.67 -11.32
N ALA A 52 -5.28 -1.69 -10.57
CA ALA A 52 -6.69 -1.98 -10.36
C ALA A 52 -7.40 -0.85 -9.60
N LEU A 53 -6.75 -0.30 -8.58
CA LEU A 53 -7.29 0.84 -7.84
C LEU A 53 -7.39 2.08 -8.70
N ALA A 54 -6.36 2.39 -9.47
CA ALA A 54 -6.33 3.55 -10.36
C ALA A 54 -7.38 3.41 -11.46
N GLY A 55 -7.57 2.20 -11.98
CA GLY A 55 -8.56 1.91 -13.01
C GLY A 55 -9.99 2.13 -12.57
N ALA A 56 -10.25 2.05 -11.25
CA ALA A 56 -11.57 2.34 -10.70
C ALA A 56 -11.90 3.85 -10.72
N GLY A 57 -10.92 4.71 -10.99
CA GLY A 57 -11.13 6.14 -11.17
C GLY A 57 -11.30 6.95 -9.89
N ASN A 58 -11.20 6.33 -8.74
CA ASN A 58 -11.49 6.96 -7.45
C ASN A 58 -10.25 7.36 -6.65
N VAL A 59 -9.05 6.95 -7.10
CA VAL A 59 -7.85 7.12 -6.30
C VAL A 59 -6.67 7.55 -7.16
N ARG A 60 -5.90 8.46 -6.61
CA ARG A 60 -4.55 8.72 -7.08
C ARG A 60 -3.61 8.15 -6.03
N THR A 61 -2.61 7.41 -6.44
CA THR A 61 -1.68 6.79 -5.52
C THR A 61 -0.26 7.28 -5.74
N GLN A 62 0.45 7.44 -4.65
CA GLN A 62 1.89 7.60 -4.66
C GLN A 62 2.45 6.53 -3.76
N SER A 63 3.38 5.75 -4.28
CA SER A 63 3.88 4.58 -3.57
C SER A 63 5.33 4.78 -3.18
N LEU A 64 5.66 4.34 -1.98
CA LEU A 64 7.02 4.31 -1.47
C LEU A 64 7.31 2.89 -1.06
N ARG A 65 8.44 2.38 -1.52
CA ARG A 65 8.90 1.10 -1.02
C ARG A 65 9.50 1.32 0.37
N ALA A 66 9.01 0.58 1.35
CA ALA A 66 9.41 0.75 2.74
C ALA A 66 10.21 -0.45 3.22
N PHE A 67 11.20 -0.18 4.06
CA PHE A 67 12.06 -1.20 4.63
C PHE A 67 12.01 -1.11 6.15
N THR A 68 11.96 -2.25 6.82
CA THR A 68 12.08 -2.28 8.27
C THR A 68 13.53 -1.96 8.66
N LYS A 69 13.74 -1.69 9.93
CA LYS A 69 15.08 -1.47 10.48
C LYS A 69 15.99 -2.65 10.20
N ASP A 70 15.49 -3.87 10.37
CA ASP A 70 16.26 -5.09 10.13
C ASP A 70 16.63 -5.24 8.66
N GLU A 71 15.71 -4.95 7.76
CA GLU A 71 15.97 -4.98 6.33
C GLU A 71 17.03 -3.95 5.94
N MET A 72 16.96 -2.75 6.52
CA MET A 72 17.99 -1.73 6.26
C MET A 72 19.35 -2.11 6.82
N ASN A 73 19.38 -2.75 7.97
CA ASN A 73 20.63 -3.25 8.53
C ASN A 73 21.29 -4.28 7.61
N ALA A 74 20.48 -5.14 6.98
CA ALA A 74 20.99 -6.09 6.00
C ALA A 74 21.58 -5.40 4.77
N VAL A 75 20.94 -4.32 4.32
CA VAL A 75 21.47 -3.50 3.20
C VAL A 75 22.79 -2.87 3.59
N PHE A 76 22.87 -2.25 4.76
CA PHE A 76 24.08 -1.59 5.24
C PHE A 76 25.23 -2.59 5.41
N ALA A 77 24.94 -3.81 5.82
CA ALA A 77 25.97 -4.86 5.95
C ALA A 77 26.65 -5.16 4.62
N LYS A 78 25.94 -5.00 3.51
CA LYS A 78 26.52 -5.20 2.16
C LYS A 78 27.48 -4.08 1.77
N LEU A 79 27.38 -2.93 2.39
CA LEU A 79 28.23 -1.78 2.07
C LEU A 79 29.59 -1.85 2.74
N GLY A 80 29.72 -2.64 3.73
CA GLY A 80 30.94 -2.62 4.47
C GLY A 80 31.35 -3.78 5.18
#